data_f4ab67f0c24db496bcc1a02767670a98
#
_entry.id   f4ab67f0c24db496bcc1a02767670a98
#
_cell.length_a   1.000
_cell.length_b   1.000
_cell.length_c   1.000
_cell.angle_alpha   90.00
_cell.angle_beta   90.00
_cell.angle_gamma   90.00
#
_symmetry.space_group_name_H-M   'P 1'
#
loop_
_entity.id
_entity.type
_entity.pdbx_description
1 polymer ?
#
loop_
_entity_poly.entity_id
_entity_poly.type
_entity_poly.pdbx_seq_one_letter_code
_entity_poly.pdbx_strand_id
1 'polypeptide(L)'
;MAIKTLDKVLATIPNDDNRARMVEVLDWVSHNFPELELRIAWNQPMFTHHGTYIIGFSAASKHMAMAPERATMIRFEQVMRERGTDFGTMLARQPWTKSFNYELLDAFIQHQLAEKQDITSFWRPKEHELAAAEAVASGARPPIVREYTEDDEEWLRTTVLPALEHYLAHPESAHTLEEFDALIKQTVHEYEEHPDEVSTLDEVKAELGLD
;
A
#
# COMPACT_ATOMS: atom_id res chain seq x y z
N MET A 1 17.52 -12.71 13.57
CA MET A 1 17.66 -11.27 13.86
C MET A 1 16.45 -10.59 13.25
N ALA A 2 15.71 -9.75 13.98
CA ALA A 2 14.53 -9.08 13.42
C ALA A 2 14.92 -8.00 12.40
N ILE A 3 14.28 -8.00 11.26
CA ILE A 3 14.45 -6.95 10.23
C ILE A 3 13.69 -5.70 10.69
N LYS A 4 14.33 -4.53 10.68
CA LYS A 4 13.76 -3.29 11.21
C LYS A 4 13.66 -2.15 10.17
N THR A 5 14.19 -2.35 8.97
CA THR A 5 14.19 -1.32 7.92
C THR A 5 13.61 -1.87 6.62
N LEU A 6 12.99 -1.01 5.83
CA LEU A 6 12.40 -1.39 4.54
C LEU A 6 13.44 -1.99 3.59
N ASP A 7 14.62 -1.38 3.48
CA ASP A 7 15.71 -1.86 2.61
C ASP A 7 16.06 -3.32 2.89
N LYS A 8 16.12 -3.69 4.17
CA LYS A 8 16.40 -5.07 4.57
C LYS A 8 15.26 -6.02 4.26
N VAL A 9 14.01 -5.55 4.28
CA VAL A 9 12.85 -6.33 3.82
C VAL A 9 12.93 -6.51 2.32
N LEU A 10 13.14 -5.43 1.58
CA LEU A 10 13.25 -5.46 0.12
C LEU A 10 14.41 -6.35 -0.35
N ALA A 11 15.54 -6.32 0.35
CA ALA A 11 16.69 -7.19 0.06
C ALA A 11 16.37 -8.70 0.19
N THR A 12 15.28 -9.08 0.88
CA THR A 12 14.83 -10.48 0.94
C THR A 12 14.08 -10.94 -0.31
N ILE A 13 13.71 -10.00 -1.20
CA ILE A 13 13.02 -10.28 -2.46
C ILE A 13 14.08 -10.43 -3.55
N PRO A 14 14.34 -11.65 -4.05
CA PRO A 14 15.50 -11.89 -4.92
C PRO A 14 15.33 -11.32 -6.34
N ASN A 15 14.10 -11.20 -6.82
CA ASN A 15 13.79 -10.69 -8.15
C ASN A 15 13.60 -9.18 -8.11
N ASP A 16 14.28 -8.44 -8.98
CA ASP A 16 14.28 -6.98 -9.00
C ASP A 16 12.91 -6.40 -9.40
N ASP A 17 12.22 -7.00 -10.37
CA ASP A 17 10.87 -6.55 -10.77
C ASP A 17 9.85 -6.74 -9.65
N ASN A 18 9.97 -7.85 -8.89
CA ASN A 18 9.10 -8.10 -7.74
C ASN A 18 9.39 -7.11 -6.60
N ARG A 19 10.66 -6.75 -6.42
CA ARG A 19 11.08 -5.74 -5.44
C ARG A 19 10.54 -4.38 -5.83
N ALA A 20 10.69 -4.01 -7.10
CA ALA A 20 10.14 -2.79 -7.67
C ALA A 20 8.61 -2.70 -7.47
N ARG A 21 7.90 -3.79 -7.76
CA ARG A 21 6.46 -3.85 -7.54
C ARG A 21 6.07 -3.72 -6.05
N MET A 22 6.86 -4.25 -5.14
CA MET A 22 6.62 -4.05 -3.70
C MET A 22 6.74 -2.57 -3.33
N VAL A 23 7.77 -1.87 -3.81
CA VAL A 23 7.95 -0.43 -3.58
C VAL A 23 6.78 0.34 -4.18
N GLU A 24 6.45 0.12 -5.45
CA GLU A 24 5.30 0.74 -6.14
C GLU A 24 4.01 0.66 -5.31
N VAL A 25 3.71 -0.52 -4.74
CA VAL A 25 2.49 -0.71 -3.94
C VAL A 25 2.55 0.03 -2.61
N LEU A 26 3.72 0.05 -1.95
CA LEU A 26 3.88 0.77 -0.68
C LEU A 26 3.79 2.28 -0.89
N ASP A 27 4.38 2.79 -1.95
CA ASP A 27 4.31 4.21 -2.31
C ASP A 27 2.89 4.61 -2.68
N TRP A 28 2.18 3.77 -3.44
CA TRP A 28 0.77 4.00 -3.75
C TRP A 28 -0.08 4.13 -2.47
N VAL A 29 0.15 3.29 -1.46
CA VAL A 29 -0.57 3.40 -0.18
C VAL A 29 -0.21 4.69 0.53
N SER A 30 1.07 5.05 0.59
CA SER A 30 1.52 6.29 1.24
C SER A 30 0.96 7.54 0.60
N HIS A 31 0.82 7.53 -0.74
CA HIS A 31 0.25 8.64 -1.50
C HIS A 31 -1.27 8.77 -1.31
N ASN A 32 -2.01 7.66 -1.46
CA ASN A 32 -3.47 7.70 -1.41
C ASN A 32 -4.03 7.75 0.03
N PHE A 33 -3.22 7.43 1.02
CA PHE A 33 -3.59 7.41 2.45
C PHE A 33 -2.46 8.03 3.29
N PRO A 34 -2.22 9.34 3.15
CA PRO A 34 -1.11 10.03 3.81
C PRO A 34 -1.21 10.04 5.35
N GLU A 35 -2.39 9.72 5.90
CA GLU A 35 -2.60 9.53 7.35
C GLU A 35 -2.03 8.21 7.88
N LEU A 36 -1.63 7.29 7.01
CA LEU A 36 -1.08 6.00 7.41
C LEU A 36 0.43 6.07 7.65
N GLU A 37 0.88 5.40 8.70
CA GLU A 37 2.29 5.27 9.04
C GLU A 37 2.84 3.92 8.56
N LEU A 38 3.86 3.94 7.70
CA LEU A 38 4.60 2.74 7.32
C LEU A 38 5.49 2.28 8.47
N ARG A 39 5.38 1.02 8.85
CA ARG A 39 6.20 0.38 9.88
C ARG A 39 6.71 -0.97 9.41
N ILE A 40 7.86 -1.38 9.95
CA ILE A 40 8.39 -2.73 9.77
C ILE A 40 8.21 -3.51 11.06
N ALA A 41 7.35 -4.54 11.02
CA ALA A 41 7.20 -5.48 12.11
C ALA A 41 7.07 -6.91 11.56
N TRP A 42 7.50 -7.91 12.33
CA TRP A 42 7.55 -9.33 11.90
C TRP A 42 8.23 -9.55 10.54
N ASN A 43 9.25 -8.73 10.23
CA ASN A 43 9.98 -8.71 8.97
C ASN A 43 9.12 -8.37 7.74
N GLN A 44 8.03 -7.63 7.92
CA GLN A 44 7.09 -7.26 6.87
C GLN A 44 6.77 -5.76 6.95
N PRO A 45 6.58 -5.08 5.82
CA PRO A 45 6.04 -3.74 5.80
C PRO A 45 4.55 -3.77 6.12
N MET A 46 4.10 -2.83 6.92
CA MET A 46 2.70 -2.67 7.29
C MET A 46 2.37 -1.21 7.52
N PHE A 47 1.13 -0.87 7.29
CA PHE A 47 0.60 0.44 7.57
C PHE A 47 -0.26 0.42 8.82
N THR A 48 -0.12 1.48 9.61
CA THR A 48 -0.89 1.69 10.84
C THR A 48 -1.52 3.08 10.80
N HIS A 49 -2.65 3.24 11.47
CA HIS A 49 -3.29 4.53 11.73
C HIS A 49 -3.45 4.71 13.24
N HIS A 50 -3.03 5.85 13.81
CA HIS A 50 -3.01 6.12 15.26
C HIS A 50 -2.60 4.91 16.15
N GLY A 51 -1.64 4.12 15.66
CA GLY A 51 -1.11 2.95 16.38
C GLY A 51 -1.85 1.64 16.16
N THR A 52 -2.99 1.63 15.45
CA THR A 52 -3.71 0.40 15.11
C THR A 52 -3.30 -0.12 13.71
N TYR A 53 -3.27 -1.43 13.56
CA TYR A 53 -2.92 -2.09 12.30
C TYR A 53 -4.00 -1.88 11.24
N ILE A 54 -3.61 -1.51 10.03
CA ILE A 54 -4.50 -1.35 8.88
C ILE A 54 -4.27 -2.45 7.85
N ILE A 55 -3.06 -2.55 7.30
CA ILE A 55 -2.74 -3.56 6.28
C ILE A 55 -1.26 -3.89 6.32
N GLY A 56 -0.91 -5.12 5.97
CA GLY A 56 0.48 -5.55 5.83
C GLY A 56 0.72 -6.27 4.51
N PHE A 57 2.00 -6.31 4.12
CA PHE A 57 2.42 -6.91 2.87
C PHE A 57 3.51 -7.95 3.11
N SER A 58 3.52 -8.98 2.29
CA SER A 58 4.59 -9.96 2.28
C SER A 58 4.88 -10.44 0.86
N ALA A 59 6.14 -10.78 0.61
CA ALA A 59 6.58 -11.33 -0.65
C ALA A 59 6.79 -12.84 -0.53
N ALA A 60 6.26 -13.58 -1.49
CA ALA A 60 6.55 -14.99 -1.71
C ALA A 60 7.11 -15.16 -3.13
N SER A 61 7.63 -16.35 -3.46
CA SER A 61 8.25 -16.60 -4.76
C SER A 61 7.34 -16.33 -5.96
N LYS A 62 6.03 -16.51 -5.81
CA LYS A 62 5.05 -16.41 -6.92
C LYS A 62 4.06 -15.26 -6.80
N HIS A 63 3.99 -14.62 -5.66
CA HIS A 63 2.99 -13.58 -5.39
C HIS A 63 3.45 -12.63 -4.29
N MET A 64 2.90 -11.43 -4.32
CA MET A 64 2.77 -10.55 -3.17
C MET A 64 1.47 -10.91 -2.44
N ALA A 65 1.45 -10.82 -1.12
CA ALA A 65 0.23 -10.92 -0.36
C ALA A 65 -0.07 -9.60 0.35
N MET A 66 -1.32 -9.20 0.34
CA MET A 66 -1.88 -8.14 1.16
C MET A 66 -2.76 -8.77 2.25
N ALA A 67 -2.53 -8.35 3.48
CA ALA A 67 -3.11 -8.94 4.67
C ALA A 67 -3.83 -7.86 5.49
N PRO A 68 -5.11 -7.60 5.22
CA PRO A 68 -5.95 -6.90 6.18
C PRO A 68 -6.25 -7.85 7.35
N GLU A 69 -6.93 -7.39 8.37
CA GLU A 69 -7.37 -8.29 9.44
C GLU A 69 -8.46 -9.26 8.97
N ARG A 70 -8.61 -10.37 9.70
CA ARG A 70 -9.55 -11.43 9.37
C ARG A 70 -11.00 -10.94 9.18
N ALA A 71 -11.47 -10.01 10.01
CA ALA A 71 -12.82 -9.43 9.86
C ALA A 71 -13.03 -8.83 8.47
N THR A 72 -12.06 -8.11 7.94
CA THR A 72 -12.09 -7.57 6.58
C THR A 72 -12.05 -8.69 5.54
N MET A 73 -11.24 -9.72 5.72
CA MET A 73 -11.24 -10.87 4.80
C MET A 73 -12.61 -11.55 4.74
N ILE A 74 -13.30 -11.70 5.87
CA ILE A 74 -14.67 -12.24 5.94
C ILE A 74 -15.64 -11.33 5.14
N ARG A 75 -15.58 -10.03 5.37
CA ARG A 75 -16.44 -9.05 4.70
C ARG A 75 -16.30 -9.05 3.18
N PHE A 76 -15.09 -9.24 2.68
CA PHE A 76 -14.77 -9.19 1.26
C PHE A 76 -14.70 -10.56 0.57
N GLU A 77 -14.96 -11.64 1.28
CA GLU A 77 -14.85 -13.01 0.72
C GLU A 77 -15.65 -13.19 -0.57
N GLN A 78 -16.90 -12.73 -0.60
CA GLN A 78 -17.75 -12.84 -1.77
C GLN A 78 -17.20 -12.02 -2.94
N VAL A 79 -16.78 -10.78 -2.71
CA VAL A 79 -16.18 -9.89 -3.74
C VAL A 79 -14.93 -10.52 -4.33
N MET A 80 -14.05 -11.08 -3.48
CA MET A 80 -12.85 -11.76 -3.94
C MET A 80 -13.16 -13.01 -4.78
N ARG A 81 -14.17 -13.79 -4.41
CA ARG A 81 -14.63 -14.95 -5.20
C ARG A 81 -15.18 -14.54 -6.55
N GLU A 82 -16.04 -13.52 -6.59
CA GLU A 82 -16.66 -13.01 -7.83
C GLU A 82 -15.61 -12.47 -8.81
N ARG A 83 -14.52 -11.89 -8.29
CA ARG A 83 -13.42 -11.36 -9.10
C ARG A 83 -12.28 -12.36 -9.38
N GLY A 84 -12.40 -13.59 -8.91
CA GLY A 84 -11.38 -14.62 -9.11
C GLY A 84 -10.05 -14.33 -8.43
N THR A 85 -10.07 -13.55 -7.34
CA THR A 85 -8.89 -13.26 -6.52
C THR A 85 -8.46 -14.52 -5.79
N ASP A 86 -7.17 -14.85 -5.80
CA ASP A 86 -6.62 -15.92 -4.95
C ASP A 86 -6.48 -15.39 -3.50
N PHE A 87 -7.13 -16.06 -2.56
CA PHE A 87 -7.07 -15.66 -1.16
C PHE A 87 -7.13 -16.86 -0.21
N GLY A 88 -6.71 -16.62 1.02
CA GLY A 88 -6.83 -17.54 2.14
C GLY A 88 -7.60 -16.90 3.28
N THR A 89 -7.46 -17.46 4.45
CA THR A 89 -8.17 -16.99 5.65
C THR A 89 -7.77 -15.58 6.09
N MET A 90 -6.51 -15.21 5.91
CA MET A 90 -5.90 -14.01 6.49
C MET A 90 -5.32 -13.04 5.45
N LEU A 91 -5.25 -13.43 4.18
CA LEU A 91 -4.58 -12.64 3.15
C LEU A 91 -5.13 -12.91 1.75
N ALA A 92 -5.06 -11.91 0.88
CA ALA A 92 -5.26 -12.01 -0.56
C ALA A 92 -3.90 -12.03 -1.28
N ARG A 93 -3.79 -12.87 -2.33
CA ARG A 93 -2.55 -13.06 -3.09
C ARG A 93 -2.64 -12.40 -4.44
N GLN A 94 -1.60 -11.67 -4.78
CA GLN A 94 -1.45 -11.01 -6.06
C GLN A 94 -0.25 -11.62 -6.80
N PRO A 95 -0.47 -12.45 -7.83
CA PRO A 95 0.61 -13.05 -8.59
C PRO A 95 1.50 -11.97 -9.21
N TRP A 96 2.81 -12.14 -9.14
CA TRP A 96 3.77 -11.20 -9.74
C TRP A 96 3.60 -11.02 -11.26
N THR A 97 3.02 -12.03 -11.92
CA THR A 97 2.78 -12.03 -13.38
C THR A 97 1.52 -11.31 -13.81
N LYS A 98 0.73 -10.76 -12.89
CA LYS A 98 -0.49 -10.03 -13.16
C LYS A 98 -0.38 -8.59 -12.67
N SER A 99 -1.18 -7.69 -13.24
CA SER A 99 -1.37 -6.34 -12.71
C SER A 99 -1.83 -6.42 -11.26
N PHE A 100 -1.37 -5.48 -10.44
CA PHE A 100 -1.78 -5.42 -9.04
C PHE A 100 -3.23 -4.92 -8.94
N ASN A 101 -3.99 -5.45 -8.00
CA ASN A 101 -5.39 -5.06 -7.80
C ASN A 101 -5.49 -3.93 -6.78
N TYR A 102 -5.26 -2.69 -7.23
CA TYR A 102 -5.34 -1.49 -6.40
C TYR A 102 -6.75 -1.21 -5.90
N GLU A 103 -7.80 -1.53 -6.67
CA GLU A 103 -9.18 -1.40 -6.22
C GLU A 103 -9.46 -2.21 -4.95
N LEU A 104 -8.98 -3.45 -4.92
CA LEU A 104 -9.17 -4.30 -3.75
C LEU A 104 -8.34 -3.82 -2.56
N LEU A 105 -7.12 -3.32 -2.82
CA LEU A 105 -6.26 -2.72 -1.81
C LEU A 105 -6.94 -1.50 -1.19
N ASP A 106 -7.41 -0.57 -2.01
CA ASP A 106 -8.15 0.62 -1.59
C ASP A 106 -9.35 0.26 -0.72
N ALA A 107 -10.18 -0.67 -1.20
CA ALA A 107 -11.36 -1.10 -0.47
C ALA A 107 -11.02 -1.73 0.90
N PHE A 108 -9.96 -2.50 0.98
CA PHE A 108 -9.47 -3.05 2.25
C PHE A 108 -9.06 -1.94 3.21
N ILE A 109 -8.28 -0.97 2.74
CA ILE A 109 -7.79 0.13 3.58
C ILE A 109 -8.94 1.01 4.05
N GLN A 110 -9.80 1.47 3.16
CA GLN A 110 -10.96 2.29 3.53
C GLN A 110 -11.88 1.59 4.52
N HIS A 111 -12.17 0.30 4.30
CA HIS A 111 -12.96 -0.48 5.24
C HIS A 111 -12.29 -0.59 6.61
N GLN A 112 -10.97 -0.84 6.66
CA GLN A 112 -10.21 -0.89 7.91
C GLN A 112 -10.22 0.45 8.63
N LEU A 113 -10.02 1.56 7.91
CA LEU A 113 -10.07 2.91 8.49
C LEU A 113 -11.45 3.21 9.09
N ALA A 114 -12.52 2.91 8.37
CA ALA A 114 -13.89 3.14 8.83
C ALA A 114 -14.24 2.30 10.08
N GLU A 115 -13.88 1.02 10.09
CA GLU A 115 -14.20 0.10 11.19
C GLU A 115 -13.29 0.29 12.43
N LYS A 116 -12.19 1.01 12.29
CA LYS A 116 -11.19 1.14 13.36
C LYS A 116 -11.01 2.57 13.89
N GLN A 117 -11.92 3.47 13.58
CA GLN A 117 -11.85 4.87 14.03
C GLN A 117 -11.67 5.00 15.55
N ASP A 118 -12.37 4.17 16.33
CA ASP A 118 -12.35 4.20 17.78
C ASP A 118 -11.47 3.11 18.42
N ILE A 119 -10.73 2.33 17.60
CA ILE A 119 -9.88 1.25 18.11
C ILE A 119 -8.48 1.79 18.40
N THR A 120 -8.07 1.70 19.65
CA THR A 120 -6.74 2.13 20.12
C THR A 120 -5.75 0.98 20.30
N SER A 121 -6.21 -0.27 20.28
CA SER A 121 -5.35 -1.46 20.31
C SER A 121 -4.77 -1.76 18.94
N PHE A 122 -3.58 -2.38 18.89
CA PHE A 122 -2.94 -2.73 17.62
C PHE A 122 -3.83 -3.66 16.76
N TRP A 123 -4.38 -4.70 17.34
CA TRP A 123 -5.35 -5.58 16.70
C TRP A 123 -6.77 -5.24 17.13
N ARG A 124 -7.74 -5.42 16.22
CA ARG A 124 -9.15 -5.27 16.59
C ARG A 124 -9.59 -6.41 17.54
N PRO A 125 -10.60 -6.18 18.40
CA PRO A 125 -11.19 -7.21 19.23
C PRO A 125 -11.78 -8.36 18.38
N LYS A 126 -11.74 -9.60 18.90
CA LYS A 126 -12.25 -10.79 18.19
C LYS A 126 -13.76 -10.75 17.90
N GLU A 127 -14.51 -10.00 18.69
CA GLU A 127 -15.95 -9.78 18.51
C GLU A 127 -16.26 -9.18 17.14
N HIS A 128 -15.33 -8.42 16.54
CA HIS A 128 -15.47 -7.86 15.20
C HIS A 128 -15.45 -8.93 14.09
N GLU A 129 -14.81 -10.08 14.32
CA GLU A 129 -14.88 -11.21 13.38
C GLU A 129 -16.30 -11.81 13.35
N LEU A 130 -16.94 -11.92 14.51
CA LEU A 130 -18.33 -12.41 14.61
C LEU A 130 -19.29 -11.42 13.96
N ALA A 131 -19.16 -10.12 14.26
CA ALA A 131 -19.96 -9.09 13.64
C ALA A 131 -19.79 -9.05 12.10
N ALA A 132 -18.58 -9.26 11.60
CA ALA A 132 -18.32 -9.38 10.17
C ALA A 132 -19.04 -10.60 9.54
N ALA A 133 -19.01 -11.75 10.21
CA ALA A 133 -19.70 -12.95 9.76
C ALA A 133 -21.22 -12.79 9.78
N GLU A 134 -21.79 -12.18 10.81
CA GLU A 134 -23.22 -11.86 10.91
C GLU A 134 -23.65 -10.89 9.81
N ALA A 135 -22.85 -9.85 9.54
CA ALA A 135 -23.12 -8.91 8.45
C ALA A 135 -23.17 -9.60 7.08
N VAL A 136 -22.24 -10.52 6.81
CA VAL A 136 -22.26 -11.32 5.57
C VAL A 136 -23.49 -12.23 5.52
N ALA A 137 -23.82 -12.90 6.62
CA ALA A 137 -25.00 -13.78 6.71
C ALA A 137 -26.31 -13.02 6.49
N SER A 138 -26.39 -11.76 6.89
CA SER A 138 -27.54 -10.87 6.65
C SER A 138 -27.61 -10.30 5.23
N GLY A 139 -26.63 -10.62 4.36
CA GLY A 139 -26.53 -10.10 2.99
C GLY A 139 -25.96 -8.69 2.88
N ALA A 140 -25.41 -8.13 3.95
CA ALA A 140 -24.77 -6.82 3.90
C ALA A 140 -23.47 -6.91 3.07
N ARG A 141 -23.43 -6.14 1.99
CA ARG A 141 -22.22 -6.05 1.15
C ARG A 141 -21.16 -5.13 1.80
N PRO A 142 -19.87 -5.36 1.53
CA PRO A 142 -18.83 -4.39 1.88
C PRO A 142 -19.08 -3.07 1.12
N PRO A 143 -18.55 -1.94 1.61
CA PRO A 143 -18.68 -0.67 0.91
C PRO A 143 -18.14 -0.77 -0.53
N ILE A 144 -18.72 0.06 -1.40
CA ILE A 144 -18.35 0.09 -2.82
C ILE A 144 -16.87 0.42 -2.93
N VAL A 145 -16.17 -0.39 -3.68
CA VAL A 145 -14.77 -0.15 -4.04
C VAL A 145 -14.72 1.08 -4.94
N ARG A 146 -13.86 2.05 -4.62
CA ARG A 146 -13.57 3.18 -5.50
C ARG A 146 -13.08 2.63 -6.85
N GLU A 147 -13.62 3.11 -7.96
CA GLU A 147 -13.05 2.82 -9.26
C GLU A 147 -11.69 3.54 -9.39
N TYR A 148 -10.70 2.81 -9.85
CA TYR A 148 -9.37 3.34 -10.14
C TYR A 148 -9.49 4.30 -11.34
N THR A 149 -8.99 5.52 -11.19
CA THR A 149 -9.15 6.56 -12.20
C THR A 149 -7.95 6.64 -13.15
N GLU A 150 -8.13 7.28 -14.31
CA GLU A 150 -7.01 7.58 -15.23
C GLU A 150 -5.95 8.47 -14.54
N ASP A 151 -6.35 9.33 -13.60
CA ASP A 151 -5.44 10.17 -12.81
C ASP A 151 -4.53 9.33 -11.89
N ASP A 152 -5.06 8.26 -11.27
CA ASP A 152 -4.27 7.34 -10.47
C ASP A 152 -3.22 6.58 -11.33
N GLU A 153 -3.58 6.19 -12.57
CA GLU A 153 -2.66 5.56 -13.51
C GLU A 153 -1.60 6.56 -14.02
N GLU A 154 -1.99 7.80 -14.28
CA GLU A 154 -1.07 8.84 -14.71
C GLU A 154 -0.06 9.18 -13.61
N TRP A 155 -0.51 9.32 -12.37
CA TRP A 155 0.38 9.52 -11.22
C TRP A 155 1.39 8.37 -11.04
N LEU A 156 0.94 7.12 -11.12
CA LEU A 156 1.85 5.97 -11.09
C LEU A 156 2.93 6.06 -12.17
N ARG A 157 2.52 6.36 -13.40
CA ARG A 157 3.42 6.42 -14.56
C ARG A 157 4.40 7.60 -14.50
N THR A 158 3.94 8.76 -14.05
CA THR A 158 4.72 10.00 -14.11
C THR A 158 5.56 10.26 -12.87
N THR A 159 5.14 9.76 -11.71
CA THR A 159 5.76 10.05 -10.42
C THR A 159 6.44 8.83 -9.82
N VAL A 160 5.72 7.72 -9.67
CA VAL A 160 6.24 6.55 -8.94
C VAL A 160 7.25 5.77 -9.76
N LEU A 161 6.96 5.46 -11.02
CA LEU A 161 7.85 4.64 -11.85
C LEU A 161 9.21 5.32 -12.11
N PRO A 162 9.29 6.62 -12.43
CA PRO A 162 10.58 7.29 -12.58
C PRO A 162 11.40 7.36 -11.29
N ALA A 163 10.76 7.64 -10.15
CA ALA A 163 11.43 7.65 -8.84
C ALA A 163 12.00 6.26 -8.49
N LEU A 164 11.26 5.21 -8.83
CA LEU A 164 11.66 3.84 -8.63
C LEU A 164 12.82 3.43 -9.54
N GLU A 165 12.79 3.80 -10.82
CA GLU A 165 13.89 3.55 -11.76
C GLU A 165 15.17 4.23 -11.28
N HIS A 166 15.06 5.46 -10.78
CA HIS A 166 16.19 6.17 -10.19
C HIS A 166 16.75 5.44 -8.96
N TYR A 167 15.88 5.04 -8.03
CA TYR A 167 16.28 4.27 -6.83
C TYR A 167 16.99 2.95 -7.18
N LEU A 168 16.49 2.22 -8.16
CA LEU A 168 17.09 0.95 -8.61
C LEU A 168 18.44 1.16 -9.32
N ALA A 169 18.60 2.29 -10.01
CA ALA A 169 19.84 2.62 -10.71
C ALA A 169 20.95 3.12 -9.74
N HIS A 170 20.57 3.68 -8.58
CA HIS A 170 21.49 4.33 -7.63
C HIS A 170 21.23 3.84 -6.18
N PRO A 171 21.43 2.56 -5.89
CA PRO A 171 21.15 1.99 -4.56
C PRO A 171 22.03 2.60 -3.44
N GLU A 172 23.15 3.27 -3.79
CA GLU A 172 24.01 4.02 -2.88
C GLU A 172 23.46 5.39 -2.48
N SER A 173 22.50 5.92 -3.23
CA SER A 173 21.82 7.20 -2.93
C SER A 173 20.56 7.00 -2.09
N ALA A 174 20.37 5.80 -1.55
CA ALA A 174 19.20 5.46 -0.74
C ALA A 174 19.10 6.40 0.46
N HIS A 175 18.27 7.40 0.32
CA HIS A 175 17.79 8.20 1.44
C HIS A 175 17.12 7.28 2.46
N THR A 176 17.16 7.66 3.73
CA THR A 176 16.38 6.96 4.74
C THR A 176 14.90 7.05 4.38
N LEU A 177 14.08 6.10 4.82
CA LEU A 177 12.62 6.16 4.63
C LEU A 177 12.01 7.49 5.09
N GLU A 178 12.59 8.09 6.15
CA GLU A 178 12.17 9.39 6.66
C GLU A 178 12.45 10.51 5.65
N GLU A 179 13.57 10.46 4.93
CA GLU A 179 13.91 11.44 3.90
C GLU A 179 13.04 11.24 2.64
N PHE A 180 12.76 10.00 2.25
CA PHE A 180 11.88 9.69 1.12
C PHE A 180 10.41 10.06 1.42
N ASP A 181 9.91 9.70 2.61
CA ASP A 181 8.57 10.08 3.08
C ASP A 181 8.43 11.61 3.22
N ALA A 182 9.48 12.30 3.68
CA ALA A 182 9.50 13.75 3.72
C ALA A 182 9.46 14.37 2.31
N LEU A 183 10.19 13.81 1.35
CA LEU A 183 10.21 14.27 -0.04
C LEU A 183 8.84 14.08 -0.71
N ILE A 184 8.22 12.92 -0.55
CA ILE A 184 6.86 12.64 -1.06
C ILE A 184 5.84 13.60 -0.44
N LYS A 185 5.86 13.79 0.88
CA LYS A 185 4.95 14.74 1.56
C LYS A 185 5.16 16.18 1.11
N GLN A 186 6.41 16.58 0.88
CA GLN A 186 6.73 17.90 0.35
C GLN A 186 6.18 18.06 -1.08
N THR A 187 6.39 17.10 -1.96
CA THR A 187 5.92 17.14 -3.35
C THR A 187 4.39 17.17 -3.43
N VAL A 188 3.71 16.37 -2.58
CA VAL A 188 2.24 16.38 -2.50
C VAL A 188 1.73 17.71 -1.97
N HIS A 189 2.37 18.27 -0.94
CA HIS A 189 1.98 19.56 -0.36
C HIS A 189 2.18 20.72 -1.36
N GLU A 190 3.28 20.72 -2.10
CA GLU A 190 3.55 21.68 -3.17
C GLU A 190 2.50 21.58 -4.31
N TYR A 191 2.09 20.36 -4.66
CA TYR A 191 1.04 20.13 -5.65
C TYR A 191 -0.35 20.61 -5.15
N GLU A 192 -0.67 20.41 -3.87
CA GLU A 192 -1.94 20.87 -3.28
C GLU A 192 -2.00 22.39 -3.15
N GLU A 193 -0.87 23.06 -2.84
CA GLU A 193 -0.82 24.52 -2.70
C GLU A 193 -0.72 25.24 -4.05
N HIS A 194 -0.11 24.62 -5.06
CA HIS A 194 0.15 25.23 -6.38
C HIS A 194 -0.22 24.30 -7.54
N PRO A 195 -1.50 23.92 -7.71
CA PRO A 195 -1.92 22.96 -8.73
C PRO A 195 -1.67 23.45 -10.19
N ASP A 196 -1.46 24.76 -10.39
CA ASP A 196 -1.18 25.37 -11.68
C ASP A 196 0.33 25.56 -11.96
N GLU A 197 1.21 25.31 -10.99
CA GLU A 197 2.66 25.43 -11.12
C GLU A 197 3.31 24.04 -11.13
N VAL A 198 2.90 23.18 -12.03
CA VAL A 198 3.52 21.86 -12.21
C VAL A 198 4.89 22.08 -12.83
N SER A 199 5.96 21.92 -12.04
CA SER A 199 7.32 21.83 -12.56
C SER A 199 7.38 20.66 -13.53
N THR A 200 7.88 20.89 -14.73
CA THR A 200 8.09 19.82 -15.70
C THR A 200 9.12 18.83 -15.14
N LEU A 201 9.07 17.58 -15.57
CA LEU A 201 10.04 16.55 -15.18
C LEU A 201 11.50 17.03 -15.37
N ASP A 202 11.74 17.88 -16.39
CA ASP A 202 13.06 18.44 -16.69
C ASP A 202 13.48 19.51 -15.65
N GLU A 203 12.54 20.28 -15.11
CA GLU A 203 12.80 21.25 -14.03
C GLU A 203 13.11 20.54 -12.70
N VAL A 204 12.36 19.50 -12.37
CA VAL A 204 12.62 18.65 -11.18
C VAL A 204 13.97 17.94 -11.30
N LYS A 205 14.33 17.44 -12.50
CA LYS A 205 15.65 16.85 -12.75
C LYS A 205 16.77 17.86 -12.57
N ALA A 206 16.61 19.09 -13.06
CA ALA A 206 17.59 20.15 -12.93
C ALA A 206 17.80 20.58 -11.47
N GLU A 207 16.72 20.65 -10.67
CA GLU A 207 16.80 20.95 -9.22
C GLU A 207 17.48 19.85 -8.42
N LEU A 208 17.27 18.59 -8.81
CA LEU A 208 17.87 17.43 -8.15
C LEU A 208 19.28 17.10 -8.70
N GLY A 209 19.79 17.84 -9.70
CA GLY A 209 21.11 17.60 -10.29
C GLY A 209 21.17 16.27 -11.08
N LEU A 210 20.07 15.87 -11.69
CA LEU A 210 19.89 14.60 -12.42
C LEU A 210 19.91 14.80 -13.95
N ASP A 211 20.83 15.58 -14.48
CA ASP A 211 21.06 15.75 -15.93
C ASP A 211 21.63 14.48 -16.61
#